data_0905c9d18813fed6af811e29af5be971
#
_entry.id   0905c9d18813fed6af811e29af5be971
#
_cell.length_a   1.000
_cell.length_b   1.000
_cell.length_c   1.000
_cell.angle_alpha   90.00
_cell.angle_beta   90.00
_cell.angle_gamma   90.00
#
_symmetry.space_group_name_H-M   'P 1'
#
loop_
_entity.id
_entity.type
_entity.pdbx_description
1 polymer ?
#
loop_
_entity_poly.entity_id
_entity_poly.type
_entity_poly.pdbx_seq_one_letter_code
_entity_poly.pdbx_strand_id
1 'polypeptide(L)'
;AWRLERAGFRDFALLELEPTVGGNSRYGENTVSAYPLGAHYLPLPTRESRAVRELLADLGALQGDPQAARPVYDERMLCHAPQERLHINGLWQDGLWPRLGVAAAERDQYARFLDLMAKFREARDGQGRRAFALPAALSSDEPRWRELDRLTMRQWLLDNGFDSPHLHWYVNYACRDDYGCGSNETSAWAGIHYFACRNGEAANAERDSVLTAPEGNGWIVKRLAQRYADRTITGALA
;
A
#
# COMPACT_ATOMS: atom_id res chain seq x y z
N ALA A 1 -0.70 -9.17 18.55
CA ALA A 1 -0.82 -10.59 18.90
C ALA A 1 0.32 -11.42 18.30
N TRP A 2 0.35 -11.64 16.99
CA TRP A 2 1.32 -12.50 16.30
C TRP A 2 2.78 -12.17 16.65
N ARG A 3 3.16 -10.89 16.69
CA ARG A 3 4.54 -10.49 17.02
C ARG A 3 4.87 -10.72 18.50
N LEU A 4 3.92 -10.52 19.41
CA LEU A 4 4.08 -10.82 20.83
C LEU A 4 4.31 -12.32 21.04
N GLU A 5 3.50 -13.15 20.41
CA GLU A 5 3.64 -14.62 20.51
C GLU A 5 5.01 -15.07 19.98
N ARG A 6 5.49 -14.56 18.84
CA ARG A 6 6.84 -14.86 18.33
C ARG A 6 7.97 -14.39 19.25
N ALA A 7 7.74 -13.36 20.02
CA ALA A 7 8.67 -12.89 21.05
C ALA A 7 8.55 -13.64 22.38
N GLY A 8 7.72 -14.69 22.45
CA GLY A 8 7.54 -15.53 23.64
C GLY A 8 6.47 -15.02 24.62
N PHE A 9 5.84 -13.89 24.36
CA PHE A 9 4.74 -13.39 25.19
C PHE A 9 3.46 -14.16 24.86
N ARG A 10 2.90 -14.82 25.88
CA ARG A 10 1.66 -15.62 25.72
C ARG A 10 0.51 -15.11 26.58
N ASP A 11 0.80 -14.29 27.56
CA ASP A 11 -0.18 -13.70 28.47
C ASP A 11 -0.57 -12.30 27.95
N PHE A 12 -1.57 -12.27 27.06
CA PHE A 12 -2.17 -11.04 26.53
C PHE A 12 -3.62 -11.28 26.12
N ALA A 13 -4.43 -10.23 26.16
CA ALA A 13 -5.77 -10.19 25.58
C ALA A 13 -5.81 -9.22 24.40
N LEU A 14 -6.71 -9.50 23.44
CA LEU A 14 -7.06 -8.61 22.35
C LEU A 14 -8.43 -8.04 22.64
N LEU A 15 -8.54 -6.72 22.71
CA LEU A 15 -9.79 -6.02 22.88
C LEU A 15 -10.24 -5.45 21.51
N GLU A 16 -11.46 -5.72 21.14
CA GLU A 16 -12.08 -5.22 19.91
C GLU A 16 -13.41 -4.59 20.25
N LEU A 17 -13.60 -3.34 19.85
CA LEU A 17 -14.83 -2.59 20.13
C LEU A 17 -16.02 -3.15 19.35
N GLU A 18 -15.79 -3.52 18.10
CA GLU A 18 -16.82 -4.05 17.20
C GLU A 18 -17.17 -5.52 17.53
N PRO A 19 -18.33 -6.01 17.07
CA PRO A 19 -18.69 -7.42 17.22
C PRO A 19 -17.75 -8.39 16.51
N THR A 20 -17.01 -7.89 15.51
CA THR A 20 -16.09 -8.68 14.69
C THR A 20 -14.77 -7.96 14.55
N VAL A 21 -13.65 -8.70 14.64
CA VAL A 21 -12.31 -8.16 14.44
C VAL A 21 -12.06 -7.79 12.98
N GLY A 22 -11.09 -6.90 12.75
CA GLY A 22 -10.54 -6.64 11.42
C GLY A 22 -10.61 -5.20 10.96
N GLY A 23 -11.44 -4.36 11.58
CA GLY A 23 -11.50 -2.94 11.23
C GLY A 23 -11.66 -2.72 9.72
N ASN A 24 -10.75 -1.97 9.11
CA ASN A 24 -10.74 -1.69 7.68
C ASN A 24 -10.42 -2.92 6.80
N SER A 25 -9.91 -4.00 7.38
CA SER A 25 -9.66 -5.28 6.68
C SER A 25 -10.78 -6.31 6.87
N ARG A 26 -11.98 -5.87 7.27
CA ARG A 26 -13.16 -6.76 7.30
C ARG A 26 -13.57 -7.17 5.90
N TYR A 27 -14.24 -8.30 5.83
CA TYR A 27 -14.74 -8.87 4.58
C TYR A 27 -16.19 -9.36 4.76
N GLY A 28 -16.89 -9.55 3.66
CA GLY A 28 -18.17 -10.21 3.58
C GLY A 28 -18.11 -11.44 2.70
N GLU A 29 -19.14 -12.27 2.76
CA GLU A 29 -19.30 -13.45 1.91
C GLU A 29 -20.74 -13.51 1.38
N ASN A 30 -20.90 -14.00 0.17
CA ASN A 30 -22.20 -14.35 -0.41
C ASN A 30 -22.12 -15.73 -1.09
N THR A 31 -23.17 -16.14 -1.77
CA THR A 31 -23.24 -17.46 -2.43
C THR A 31 -22.26 -17.64 -3.60
N VAL A 32 -21.65 -16.55 -4.09
CA VAL A 32 -20.73 -16.57 -5.23
C VAL A 32 -19.28 -16.48 -4.77
N SER A 33 -18.96 -15.54 -3.88
CA SER A 33 -17.59 -15.28 -3.43
C SER A 33 -17.55 -14.53 -2.11
N ALA A 34 -16.41 -14.56 -1.43
CA ALA A 34 -16.04 -13.56 -0.46
C ALA A 34 -15.67 -12.24 -1.17
N TYR A 35 -15.73 -11.12 -0.45
CA TYR A 35 -15.38 -9.79 -0.96
C TYR A 35 -14.88 -8.88 0.16
N PRO A 36 -13.91 -7.98 -0.11
CA PRO A 36 -13.42 -7.01 0.86
C PRO A 36 -14.47 -5.92 1.13
N LEU A 37 -14.50 -5.41 2.36
CA LEU A 37 -15.29 -4.23 2.73
C LEU A 37 -14.45 -2.95 2.76
N GLY A 38 -13.13 -3.07 2.78
CA GLY A 38 -12.19 -1.97 2.78
C GLY A 38 -10.86 -2.40 2.16
N ALA A 39 -9.82 -2.56 2.96
CA ALA A 39 -8.48 -2.90 2.49
C ALA A 39 -8.47 -4.23 1.71
N HIS A 40 -8.11 -4.18 0.44
CA HIS A 40 -8.31 -5.28 -0.49
C HIS A 40 -7.03 -5.83 -1.13
N TYR A 41 -5.90 -5.15 -0.98
CA TYR A 41 -4.62 -5.63 -1.48
C TYR A 41 -3.47 -5.28 -0.54
N LEU A 42 -2.34 -5.94 -0.73
CA LEU A 42 -1.08 -5.65 -0.06
C LEU A 42 -0.01 -5.49 -1.14
N PRO A 43 0.66 -4.33 -1.25
CA PRO A 43 1.82 -4.21 -2.13
C PRO A 43 2.88 -5.26 -1.78
N LEU A 44 3.67 -5.71 -2.76
CA LEU A 44 4.78 -6.61 -2.46
C LEU A 44 5.64 -6.04 -1.33
N PRO A 45 5.81 -6.73 -0.20
CA PRO A 45 6.53 -6.20 0.94
C PRO A 45 7.99 -5.91 0.61
N THR A 46 8.45 -4.72 0.96
CA THR A 46 9.84 -4.32 0.78
C THR A 46 10.78 -5.20 1.61
N ARG A 47 12.07 -5.16 1.32
CA ARG A 47 13.08 -5.91 2.10
C ARG A 47 13.12 -5.46 3.56
N GLU A 48 12.83 -4.20 3.82
CA GLU A 48 12.77 -3.60 5.15
C GLU A 48 11.52 -4.04 5.94
N SER A 49 10.46 -4.46 5.27
CA SER A 49 9.20 -4.92 5.87
C SER A 49 9.30 -6.36 6.40
N ARG A 50 10.35 -6.63 7.19
CA ARG A 50 10.69 -7.99 7.68
C ARG A 50 9.54 -8.68 8.38
N ALA A 51 8.87 -7.98 9.30
CA ALA A 51 7.77 -8.57 10.07
C ALA A 51 6.59 -8.97 9.18
N VAL A 52 6.31 -8.20 8.12
CA VAL A 52 5.25 -8.52 7.15
C VAL A 52 5.64 -9.76 6.34
N ARG A 53 6.88 -9.83 5.84
CA ARG A 53 7.38 -11.00 5.11
C ARG A 53 7.36 -12.27 5.95
N GLU A 54 7.79 -12.19 7.21
CA GLU A 54 7.73 -13.30 8.17
C GLU A 54 6.28 -13.73 8.43
N LEU A 55 5.34 -12.79 8.57
CA LEU A 55 3.92 -13.10 8.73
C LEU A 55 3.37 -13.79 7.49
N LEU A 56 3.67 -13.31 6.30
CA LEU A 56 3.22 -13.93 5.05
C LEU A 56 3.77 -15.34 4.85
N ALA A 57 5.02 -15.59 5.28
CA ALA A 57 5.60 -16.93 5.29
C ALA A 57 4.87 -17.85 6.30
N ASP A 58 4.61 -17.35 7.51
CA ASP A 58 3.87 -18.09 8.54
C ASP A 58 2.42 -18.42 8.12
N LEU A 59 1.81 -17.56 7.32
CA LEU A 59 0.48 -17.75 6.75
C LEU A 59 0.46 -18.53 5.41
N GLY A 60 1.62 -18.92 4.88
CA GLY A 60 1.75 -19.69 3.66
C GLY A 60 1.62 -18.91 2.35
N ALA A 61 1.60 -17.58 2.42
CA ALA A 61 1.56 -16.70 1.25
C ALA A 61 2.93 -16.39 0.64
N LEU A 62 4.01 -16.60 1.40
CA LEU A 62 5.38 -16.47 0.96
C LEU A 62 6.09 -17.83 1.14
N GLN A 63 6.81 -18.27 0.12
CA GLN A 63 7.52 -19.55 0.10
C GLN A 63 9.03 -19.34 0.27
N GLY A 64 9.67 -20.25 0.99
CA GLY A 64 11.12 -20.22 1.23
C GLY A 64 11.54 -19.18 2.26
N ASP A 65 12.71 -18.56 2.06
CA ASP A 65 13.27 -17.59 2.99
C ASP A 65 12.59 -16.21 2.88
N PRO A 66 11.90 -15.73 3.93
CA PRO A 66 11.28 -14.41 3.91
C PRO A 66 12.28 -13.26 3.80
N GLN A 67 13.58 -13.50 4.05
CA GLN A 67 14.62 -12.49 3.91
C GLN A 67 15.34 -12.53 2.55
N ALA A 68 14.94 -13.42 1.66
CA ALA A 68 15.48 -13.47 0.30
C ALA A 68 15.33 -12.09 -0.38
N ALA A 69 16.30 -11.73 -1.24
CA ALA A 69 16.23 -10.46 -1.99
C ALA A 69 14.95 -10.39 -2.83
N ARG A 70 14.62 -11.50 -3.49
CA ARG A 70 13.41 -11.68 -4.30
C ARG A 70 12.68 -12.95 -3.84
N PRO A 71 11.78 -12.87 -2.83
CA PRO A 71 11.02 -14.02 -2.37
C PRO A 71 10.03 -14.51 -3.43
N VAL A 72 9.56 -15.75 -3.28
CA VAL A 72 8.48 -16.34 -4.09
C VAL A 72 7.20 -16.23 -3.30
N TYR A 73 6.14 -15.71 -3.92
CA TYR A 73 4.80 -15.67 -3.33
C TYR A 73 3.90 -16.75 -3.92
N ASP A 74 2.85 -17.15 -3.17
CA ASP A 74 1.80 -18.02 -3.70
C ASP A 74 1.15 -17.32 -4.91
N GLU A 75 1.23 -17.96 -6.07
CA GLU A 75 0.76 -17.40 -7.33
C GLU A 75 -0.73 -17.10 -7.35
N ARG A 76 -1.51 -17.85 -6.58
CA ARG A 76 -2.96 -17.63 -6.42
C ARG A 76 -3.29 -16.31 -5.70
N MET A 77 -2.32 -15.72 -5.00
CA MET A 77 -2.45 -14.45 -4.31
C MET A 77 -1.87 -13.28 -5.10
N LEU A 78 -1.16 -13.53 -6.17
CA LEU A 78 -0.63 -12.49 -7.04
C LEU A 78 -1.74 -11.97 -7.97
N CYS A 79 -1.93 -10.65 -7.97
CA CYS A 79 -2.82 -10.00 -8.92
C CYS A 79 -2.03 -9.67 -10.19
N HIS A 80 -2.40 -10.31 -11.31
CA HIS A 80 -1.79 -10.09 -12.61
C HIS A 80 -2.45 -8.92 -13.35
N ALA A 81 -1.76 -8.40 -14.37
CA ALA A 81 -2.30 -7.32 -15.19
C ALA A 81 -3.53 -7.78 -16.03
N PRO A 82 -4.53 -6.92 -16.22
CA PRO A 82 -4.64 -5.58 -15.67
C PRO A 82 -5.14 -5.60 -14.22
N GLN A 83 -4.38 -4.98 -13.32
CA GLN A 83 -4.75 -4.89 -11.90
C GLN A 83 -5.91 -3.91 -11.68
N GLU A 84 -5.96 -2.87 -12.50
CA GLU A 84 -6.90 -1.76 -12.38
C GLU A 84 -7.45 -1.39 -13.75
N ARG A 85 -8.69 -0.94 -13.80
CA ARG A 85 -9.35 -0.45 -15.01
C ARG A 85 -10.15 0.81 -14.71
N LEU A 86 -10.09 1.77 -15.62
CA LEU A 86 -10.85 3.01 -15.54
C LEU A 86 -11.95 3.02 -16.58
N HIS A 87 -13.20 3.29 -16.16
CA HIS A 87 -14.27 3.64 -17.05
C HIS A 87 -14.42 5.17 -17.11
N ILE A 88 -14.10 5.76 -18.25
CA ILE A 88 -14.15 7.20 -18.46
C ILE A 88 -14.72 7.52 -19.85
N ASN A 89 -15.57 8.53 -19.95
CA ASN A 89 -16.19 8.96 -21.21
C ASN A 89 -16.90 7.82 -22.00
N GLY A 90 -17.52 6.88 -21.28
CA GLY A 90 -18.21 5.73 -21.87
C GLY A 90 -17.30 4.59 -22.34
N LEU A 91 -16.00 4.66 -22.11
CA LEU A 91 -15.01 3.68 -22.55
C LEU A 91 -14.22 3.10 -21.37
N TRP A 92 -13.87 1.82 -21.47
CA TRP A 92 -12.94 1.16 -20.54
C TRP A 92 -11.51 1.28 -21.03
N GLN A 93 -10.59 1.52 -20.12
CA GLN A 93 -9.15 1.45 -20.33
C GLN A 93 -8.45 0.72 -19.19
N ASP A 94 -7.30 0.14 -19.47
CA ASP A 94 -6.45 -0.46 -18.45
C ASP A 94 -5.64 0.61 -17.71
N GLY A 95 -5.49 0.45 -16.39
CA GLY A 95 -4.86 1.41 -15.48
C GLY A 95 -5.75 2.61 -15.14
N LEU A 96 -5.40 3.33 -14.09
CA LEU A 96 -6.16 4.48 -13.58
C LEU A 96 -5.77 5.83 -14.22
N TRP A 97 -4.67 5.89 -14.97
CA TRP A 97 -4.26 7.12 -15.66
C TRP A 97 -5.15 7.38 -16.88
N PRO A 98 -5.93 8.45 -16.92
CA PRO A 98 -6.75 8.78 -18.09
C PRO A 98 -5.87 8.92 -19.32
N ARG A 99 -6.18 8.19 -20.39
CA ARG A 99 -5.43 8.22 -21.66
C ARG A 99 -6.29 8.63 -22.84
N LEU A 100 -7.57 8.27 -22.79
CA LEU A 100 -8.53 8.56 -23.87
C LEU A 100 -9.04 9.99 -23.75
N GLY A 101 -8.94 10.76 -24.82
CA GLY A 101 -9.36 12.16 -24.86
C GLY A 101 -8.41 13.14 -24.15
N VAL A 102 -7.24 12.69 -23.70
CA VAL A 102 -6.25 13.50 -22.99
C VAL A 102 -5.23 14.08 -23.96
N ALA A 103 -4.94 15.38 -23.81
CA ALA A 103 -3.97 16.09 -24.65
C ALA A 103 -2.54 15.52 -24.48
N ALA A 104 -1.71 15.65 -25.52
CA ALA A 104 -0.31 15.20 -25.46
C ALA A 104 0.46 15.85 -24.29
N ALA A 105 0.28 17.16 -24.09
CA ALA A 105 0.93 17.89 -22.99
C ALA A 105 0.58 17.35 -21.59
N GLU A 106 -0.65 16.84 -21.40
CA GLU A 106 -1.01 16.20 -20.13
C GLU A 106 -0.33 14.84 -19.97
N ARG A 107 -0.27 14.04 -21.05
CA ARG A 107 0.47 12.76 -21.03
C ARG A 107 1.95 12.95 -20.74
N ASP A 108 2.55 14.03 -21.24
CA ASP A 108 3.95 14.40 -20.94
C ASP A 108 4.11 14.75 -19.44
N GLN A 109 3.12 15.40 -18.83
CA GLN A 109 3.14 15.63 -17.39
C GLN A 109 3.07 14.31 -16.59
N TYR A 110 2.25 13.33 -17.04
CA TYR A 110 2.21 12.01 -16.39
C TYR A 110 3.58 11.33 -16.44
N ALA A 111 4.20 11.31 -17.64
CA ALA A 111 5.52 10.72 -17.81
C ALA A 111 6.56 11.38 -16.89
N ARG A 112 6.62 12.71 -16.88
CA ARG A 112 7.54 13.47 -16.00
C ARG A 112 7.27 13.20 -14.52
N PHE A 113 6.00 13.12 -14.11
CA PHE A 113 5.64 12.82 -12.73
C PHE A 113 6.10 11.41 -12.33
N LEU A 114 5.81 10.40 -13.15
CA LEU A 114 6.21 9.02 -12.89
C LEU A 114 7.73 8.86 -12.86
N ASP A 115 8.46 9.53 -13.76
CA ASP A 115 9.93 9.55 -13.75
C ASP A 115 10.48 10.18 -12.47
N LEU A 116 9.83 11.24 -11.98
CA LEU A 116 10.23 11.89 -10.74
C LEU A 116 9.95 10.99 -9.54
N MET A 117 8.79 10.31 -9.50
CA MET A 117 8.49 9.34 -8.46
C MET A 117 9.47 8.15 -8.48
N ALA A 118 9.85 7.68 -9.67
CA ALA A 118 10.89 6.65 -9.80
C ALA A 118 12.25 7.11 -9.25
N LYS A 119 12.66 8.35 -9.51
CA LYS A 119 13.88 8.94 -8.93
C LYS A 119 13.79 9.03 -7.40
N PHE A 120 12.65 9.43 -6.85
CA PHE A 120 12.44 9.46 -5.40
C PHE A 120 12.44 8.05 -4.78
N ARG A 121 11.94 7.06 -5.49
CA ARG A 121 11.97 5.65 -5.07
C ARG A 121 13.40 5.15 -4.85
N GLU A 122 14.33 5.55 -5.69
CA GLU A 122 15.75 5.15 -5.60
C GLU A 122 16.61 6.12 -4.77
N ALA A 123 16.06 7.29 -4.39
CA ALA A 123 16.79 8.31 -3.65
C ALA A 123 17.21 7.81 -2.27
N ARG A 124 18.46 8.13 -1.90
CA ARG A 124 19.02 7.81 -0.58
C ARG A 124 19.72 9.03 0.01
N ASP A 125 19.85 9.00 1.32
CA ASP A 125 20.65 9.98 2.05
C ASP A 125 22.13 9.62 2.10
N GLY A 126 22.94 10.48 2.71
CA GLY A 126 24.37 10.24 2.89
C GLY A 126 24.72 9.03 3.74
N GLN A 127 23.77 8.47 4.47
CA GLN A 127 23.91 7.25 5.28
C GLN A 127 23.37 6.00 4.55
N GLY A 128 22.92 6.14 3.31
CA GLY A 128 22.36 5.07 2.50
C GLY A 128 20.90 4.72 2.83
N ARG A 129 20.22 5.48 3.73
CA ARG A 129 18.80 5.28 4.02
C ARG A 129 17.95 5.77 2.85
N ARG A 130 16.89 5.06 2.52
CA ARG A 130 15.95 5.49 1.49
C ARG A 130 15.27 6.80 1.87
N ALA A 131 15.07 7.69 0.88
CA ALA A 131 14.30 8.92 1.09
C ALA A 131 12.86 8.61 1.55
N PHE A 132 12.25 7.60 0.91
CA PHE A 132 10.89 7.14 1.18
C PHE A 132 10.92 5.62 1.36
N ALA A 133 10.82 5.16 2.59
CA ALA A 133 10.87 3.73 2.93
C ALA A 133 9.50 3.23 3.42
N LEU A 134 9.31 1.94 3.33
CA LEU A 134 8.20 1.24 3.97
C LEU A 134 8.80 0.10 4.83
N PRO A 135 8.68 0.16 6.14
CA PRO A 135 7.94 1.13 7.02
C PRO A 135 8.47 2.58 6.95
N ALA A 136 7.56 3.54 7.04
CA ALA A 136 7.87 4.97 6.95
C ALA A 136 8.94 5.44 7.97
N ALA A 137 8.97 4.83 9.16
CA ALA A 137 9.96 5.11 10.20
C ALA A 137 11.42 4.86 9.79
N LEU A 138 11.64 4.12 8.69
CA LEU A 138 12.97 3.86 8.13
C LEU A 138 13.35 4.84 7.02
N SER A 139 12.48 5.80 6.71
CA SER A 139 12.79 6.86 5.75
C SER A 139 13.87 7.80 6.28
N SER A 140 14.56 8.46 5.35
CA SER A 140 15.57 9.46 5.67
C SER A 140 14.96 10.66 6.39
N ASP A 141 15.66 11.16 7.39
CA ASP A 141 15.34 12.37 8.14
C ASP A 141 16.13 13.61 7.68
N GLU A 142 16.83 13.53 6.53
CA GLU A 142 17.53 14.67 5.97
C GLU A 142 16.58 15.86 5.76
N PRO A 143 17.02 17.12 6.05
CA PRO A 143 16.19 18.30 5.94
C PRO A 143 15.48 18.45 4.60
N ARG A 144 16.15 18.17 3.48
CA ARG A 144 15.56 18.27 2.12
C ARG A 144 14.31 17.41 1.91
N TRP A 145 14.22 16.27 2.60
CA TRP A 145 13.04 15.42 2.53
C TRP A 145 11.96 15.87 3.52
N ARG A 146 12.38 16.35 4.71
CA ARG A 146 11.45 16.83 5.72
C ARG A 146 10.80 18.17 5.36
N GLU A 147 11.47 19.01 4.57
CA GLU A 147 10.88 20.25 4.04
C GLU A 147 9.62 19.99 3.19
N LEU A 148 9.52 18.84 2.53
CA LEU A 148 8.32 18.45 1.79
C LEU A 148 7.08 18.33 2.67
N ASP A 149 7.24 18.09 3.96
CA ASP A 149 6.11 18.02 4.91
C ASP A 149 5.48 19.40 5.22
N ARG A 150 6.14 20.49 4.84
CA ARG A 150 5.64 21.86 5.02
C ARG A 150 4.70 22.32 3.92
N LEU A 151 4.66 21.60 2.80
CA LEU A 151 3.81 21.89 1.65
C LEU A 151 2.68 20.88 1.59
N THR A 152 1.53 21.29 1.03
CA THR A 152 0.52 20.32 0.62
C THR A 152 0.98 19.64 -0.68
N MET A 153 0.51 18.43 -0.91
CA MET A 153 0.79 17.72 -2.16
C MET A 153 0.32 18.50 -3.38
N ARG A 154 -0.84 19.16 -3.28
CA ARG A 154 -1.35 20.04 -4.33
C ARG A 154 -0.41 21.21 -4.62
N GLN A 155 0.09 21.91 -3.58
CA GLN A 155 1.01 23.02 -3.77
C GLN A 155 2.31 22.54 -4.42
N TRP A 156 2.86 21.43 -3.94
CA TRP A 156 4.05 20.84 -4.51
C TRP A 156 3.90 20.48 -6.00
N LEU A 157 2.74 19.93 -6.41
CA LEU A 157 2.47 19.68 -7.83
C LEU A 157 2.55 20.96 -8.66
N LEU A 158 1.88 22.01 -8.21
CA LEU A 158 1.85 23.31 -8.91
C LEU A 158 3.25 23.94 -9.01
N ASP A 159 4.01 23.91 -7.90
CA ASP A 159 5.37 24.46 -7.83
C ASP A 159 6.36 23.72 -8.75
N ASN A 160 6.05 22.46 -9.09
CA ASN A 160 6.85 21.63 -10.01
C ASN A 160 6.29 21.61 -11.45
N GLY A 161 5.34 22.49 -11.77
CA GLY A 161 4.77 22.61 -13.12
C GLY A 161 3.90 21.45 -13.54
N PHE A 162 3.19 20.86 -12.59
CA PHE A 162 2.15 19.84 -12.81
C PHE A 162 0.79 20.52 -12.61
N ASP A 163 0.13 20.90 -13.69
CA ASP A 163 -1.17 21.58 -13.68
C ASP A 163 -2.29 20.77 -14.37
N SER A 164 -1.99 19.59 -14.91
CA SER A 164 -2.98 18.71 -15.53
C SER A 164 -4.11 18.35 -14.56
N PRO A 165 -5.39 18.64 -14.92
CA PRO A 165 -6.52 18.29 -14.08
C PRO A 165 -6.62 16.79 -13.80
N HIS A 166 -6.28 15.95 -14.77
CA HIS A 166 -6.33 14.49 -14.61
C HIS A 166 -5.19 13.97 -13.71
N LEU A 167 -3.99 14.57 -13.78
CA LEU A 167 -2.91 14.26 -12.85
C LEU A 167 -3.30 14.65 -11.42
N HIS A 168 -3.85 15.85 -11.23
CA HIS A 168 -4.36 16.29 -9.94
C HIS A 168 -5.46 15.36 -9.40
N TRP A 169 -6.37 14.90 -10.27
CA TRP A 169 -7.39 13.94 -9.89
C TRP A 169 -6.78 12.64 -9.38
N TYR A 170 -5.82 12.07 -10.11
CA TYR A 170 -5.20 10.81 -9.72
C TYR A 170 -4.38 10.92 -8.42
N VAL A 171 -3.60 11.98 -8.28
CA VAL A 171 -2.83 12.22 -7.05
C VAL A 171 -3.76 12.50 -5.86
N ASN A 172 -4.87 13.20 -6.09
CA ASN A 172 -5.88 13.41 -5.04
C ASN A 172 -6.57 12.09 -4.64
N TYR A 173 -6.85 11.21 -5.61
CA TYR A 173 -7.33 9.85 -5.33
C TYR A 173 -6.33 9.09 -4.44
N ALA A 174 -5.05 9.06 -4.81
CA ALA A 174 -3.99 8.40 -4.05
C ALA A 174 -3.87 8.92 -2.59
N CYS A 175 -4.00 10.24 -2.40
CA CYS A 175 -3.99 10.84 -1.07
C CYS A 175 -5.21 10.40 -0.24
N ARG A 176 -6.38 10.36 -0.84
CA ARG A 176 -7.61 9.94 -0.15
C ARG A 176 -7.60 8.47 0.19
N ASP A 177 -7.03 7.63 -0.67
CA ASP A 177 -6.92 6.20 -0.49
C ASP A 177 -6.07 5.85 0.74
N ASP A 178 -4.85 6.38 0.82
CA ASP A 178 -3.91 6.05 1.91
C ASP A 178 -4.12 6.90 3.19
N TYR A 179 -4.55 8.16 3.07
CA TYR A 179 -4.55 9.11 4.20
C TYR A 179 -5.93 9.64 4.59
N GLY A 180 -6.97 9.30 3.83
CA GLY A 180 -8.35 9.73 4.12
C GLY A 180 -8.62 11.22 3.88
N CYS A 181 -7.68 11.99 3.35
CA CYS A 181 -7.81 13.42 3.05
C CYS A 181 -7.28 13.74 1.64
N GLY A 182 -7.72 14.88 1.08
CA GLY A 182 -7.36 15.26 -0.28
C GLY A 182 -5.92 15.80 -0.39
N SER A 183 -5.44 15.97 -1.62
CA SER A 183 -4.09 16.49 -1.92
C SER A 183 -3.86 17.91 -1.44
N ASN A 184 -4.92 18.68 -1.13
CA ASN A 184 -4.86 19.99 -0.53
C ASN A 184 -4.68 19.99 1.01
N GLU A 185 -4.75 18.81 1.63
CA GLU A 185 -4.61 18.61 3.08
C GLU A 185 -3.48 17.65 3.40
N THR A 186 -3.19 16.71 2.49
CA THR A 186 -2.08 15.76 2.61
C THR A 186 -0.76 16.51 2.37
N SER A 187 0.26 16.28 3.22
CA SER A 187 1.58 16.84 2.98
C SER A 187 2.22 16.30 1.70
N ALA A 188 3.10 17.07 1.08
CA ALA A 188 3.83 16.63 -0.11
C ALA A 188 4.71 15.41 0.20
N TRP A 189 5.30 15.34 1.40
CA TRP A 189 6.05 14.16 1.81
C TRP A 189 5.19 12.89 1.77
N ALA A 190 4.01 12.94 2.36
CA ALA A 190 3.09 11.80 2.40
C ALA A 190 2.57 11.46 1.00
N GLY A 191 2.15 12.45 0.21
CA GLY A 191 1.70 12.24 -1.16
C GLY A 191 2.77 11.61 -2.06
N ILE A 192 4.03 12.03 -1.94
CA ILE A 192 5.17 11.44 -2.66
C ILE A 192 5.47 10.03 -2.12
N HIS A 193 5.38 9.83 -0.80
CA HIS A 193 5.62 8.54 -0.17
C HIS A 193 4.70 7.45 -0.73
N TYR A 194 3.43 7.76 -1.01
CA TYR A 194 2.51 6.81 -1.68
C TYR A 194 3.12 6.17 -2.93
N PHE A 195 3.74 6.99 -3.80
CA PHE A 195 4.31 6.53 -5.06
C PHE A 195 5.74 5.98 -4.93
N ALA A 196 6.53 6.51 -4.01
CA ALA A 196 7.96 6.24 -3.91
C ALA A 196 8.35 5.14 -2.93
N CYS A 197 7.49 4.77 -1.96
CA CYS A 197 7.85 3.78 -0.95
C CYS A 197 7.74 2.33 -1.44
N ARG A 198 6.89 2.05 -2.44
CA ARG A 198 6.58 0.71 -2.92
C ARG A 198 7.70 0.21 -3.84
N ASN A 199 8.65 -0.54 -3.28
CA ASN A 199 9.78 -1.13 -4.02
C ASN A 199 9.98 -2.61 -3.66
N GLY A 200 8.94 -3.31 -3.25
CA GLY A 200 8.97 -4.75 -3.06
C GLY A 200 9.28 -5.46 -4.38
N GLU A 201 10.01 -6.56 -4.28
CA GLU A 201 10.37 -7.41 -5.42
C GLU A 201 10.01 -8.85 -5.13
N ALA A 202 9.71 -9.60 -6.17
CA ALA A 202 9.45 -11.03 -6.12
C ALA A 202 10.20 -11.75 -7.24
N ALA A 203 10.43 -13.04 -7.07
CA ALA A 203 11.02 -13.87 -8.12
C ALA A 203 10.00 -14.25 -9.20
N ASN A 204 8.72 -14.31 -8.82
CA ASN A 204 7.61 -14.76 -9.66
C ASN A 204 6.55 -13.68 -9.91
N ALA A 205 6.89 -12.40 -9.76
CA ALA A 205 5.96 -11.30 -10.06
C ALA A 205 6.72 -10.07 -10.56
N GLU A 206 6.02 -9.22 -11.29
CA GLU A 206 6.51 -7.91 -11.70
C GLU A 206 6.61 -6.96 -10.49
N ARG A 207 7.42 -5.91 -10.61
CA ARG A 207 7.74 -4.99 -9.50
C ARG A 207 6.50 -4.38 -8.83
N ASP A 208 5.53 -3.95 -9.60
CA ASP A 208 4.35 -3.25 -9.09
C ASP A 208 3.16 -4.19 -8.82
N SER A 209 3.39 -5.51 -8.83
CA SER A 209 2.37 -6.49 -8.47
C SER A 209 1.92 -6.34 -7.02
N VAL A 210 0.69 -6.76 -6.76
CA VAL A 210 0.09 -6.77 -5.43
C VAL A 210 -0.37 -8.16 -5.05
N LEU A 211 -0.42 -8.43 -3.75
CA LEU A 211 -1.04 -9.62 -3.19
C LEU A 211 -2.49 -9.31 -2.87
N THR A 212 -3.39 -10.21 -3.23
CA THR A 212 -4.81 -10.11 -2.93
C THR A 212 -5.42 -11.48 -2.70
N ALA A 213 -6.61 -11.51 -2.13
CA ALA A 213 -7.43 -12.71 -1.97
C ALA A 213 -8.90 -12.31 -2.17
N PRO A 214 -9.86 -13.25 -2.35
CA PRO A 214 -11.26 -12.91 -2.44
C PRO A 214 -11.76 -12.05 -1.27
N GLU A 215 -11.29 -12.31 -0.06
CA GLU A 215 -11.59 -11.53 1.15
C GLU A 215 -10.82 -10.19 1.23
N GLY A 216 -10.01 -9.85 0.22
CA GLY A 216 -9.02 -8.78 0.36
C GLY A 216 -8.06 -9.06 1.52
N ASN A 217 -7.65 -8.03 2.29
CA ASN A 217 -6.80 -8.24 3.47
C ASN A 217 -7.52 -8.97 4.63
N GLY A 218 -8.82 -9.20 4.51
CA GLY A 218 -9.61 -10.03 5.43
C GLY A 218 -9.08 -11.45 5.58
N TRP A 219 -8.39 -12.00 4.58
CA TRP A 219 -7.78 -13.33 4.69
C TRP A 219 -6.70 -13.42 5.78
N ILE A 220 -5.94 -12.32 6.00
CA ILE A 220 -4.98 -12.22 7.11
C ILE A 220 -5.72 -12.19 8.44
N VAL A 221 -6.76 -11.34 8.51
CA VAL A 221 -7.60 -11.21 9.71
C VAL A 221 -8.24 -12.53 10.07
N LYS A 222 -8.83 -13.24 9.11
CA LYS A 222 -9.49 -14.55 9.30
C LYS A 222 -8.54 -15.56 9.96
N ARG A 223 -7.31 -15.67 9.46
CA ARG A 223 -6.30 -16.58 10.01
C ARG A 223 -5.81 -16.19 11.39
N LEU A 224 -5.57 -14.91 11.62
CA LEU A 224 -5.14 -14.41 12.93
C LEU A 224 -6.27 -14.48 13.95
N ALA A 225 -7.51 -14.17 13.58
CA ALA A 225 -8.68 -14.30 14.46
C ALA A 225 -8.89 -15.76 14.91
N GLN A 226 -8.76 -16.72 14.00
CA GLN A 226 -8.83 -18.14 14.36
C GLN A 226 -7.71 -18.54 15.33
N ARG A 227 -6.49 -18.04 15.14
CA ARG A 227 -5.32 -18.35 15.98
C ARG A 227 -5.43 -17.78 17.39
N TYR A 228 -6.13 -16.65 17.56
CA TYR A 228 -6.23 -15.93 18.83
C TYR A 228 -7.69 -15.81 19.33
N ALA A 229 -8.57 -16.71 18.91
CA ALA A 229 -9.98 -16.68 19.29
C ALA A 229 -10.17 -16.74 20.81
N ASP A 230 -9.37 -17.55 21.51
CA ASP A 230 -9.39 -17.72 22.96
C ASP A 230 -8.90 -16.49 23.76
N ARG A 231 -8.30 -15.52 23.09
CA ARG A 231 -7.73 -14.30 23.68
C ARG A 231 -8.41 -13.03 23.19
N THR A 232 -9.40 -13.15 22.35
CA THR A 232 -10.10 -12.03 21.74
C THR A 232 -11.41 -11.78 22.48
N ILE A 233 -11.61 -10.55 22.93
CA ILE A 233 -12.81 -10.07 23.60
C ILE A 233 -13.39 -8.97 22.73
N THR A 234 -14.57 -9.23 22.13
CA THR A 234 -15.29 -8.26 21.31
C THR A 234 -16.28 -7.45 22.13
N GLY A 235 -16.70 -6.29 21.62
CA GLY A 235 -17.56 -5.35 22.37
C GLY A 235 -16.86 -4.70 23.56
N ALA A 236 -15.53 -4.66 23.57
CA ALA A 236 -14.70 -4.13 24.64
C ALA A 236 -13.85 -2.96 24.18
N LEU A 237 -13.83 -1.90 24.97
CA LEU A 237 -12.99 -0.72 24.81
C LEU A 237 -11.83 -0.78 25.80
N ALA A 238 -10.59 -0.45 25.35
CA ALA A 238 -9.42 -0.33 26.21
C ALA A 238 -9.33 1.05 26.85
#